data_61da35c579b162accc87c176a912d8fb
#
_entry.id   61da35c579b162accc87c176a912d8fb
#
_cell.length_a   1.000
_cell.length_b   1.000
_cell.length_c   1.000
_cell.angle_alpha   90.00
_cell.angle_beta   90.00
_cell.angle_gamma   90.00
#
_symmetry.space_group_name_H-M   'P 1'
#
loop_
_entity.id
_entity.type
_entity.pdbx_description
1 polymer ?
#
loop_
_entity_poly.entity_id
_entity_poly.type
_entity_poly.pdbx_seq_one_letter_code
_entity_poly.pdbx_strand_id
1 'polypeptide(L)'
;MNKLDFPIKLFVYGTLKRGGSNHDVMVRAGGTFLCEAKTAELRKLIVTHLPFLCDGHAPDGFQVEGEIFEIPDAQGLDLIDTLEGNGSFYLRRLDDFIELDSPNEHVAWVYYIMCEMNGEPQKSF
;
A
#
# COMPACT_ATOMS: atom_id res chain seq x y z
N MET A 1 14.27 11.65 16.39
CA MET A 1 14.27 11.09 15.03
C MET A 1 13.80 9.64 15.07
N ASN A 2 12.77 9.33 14.31
CA ASN A 2 12.21 7.97 14.31
C ASN A 2 12.93 7.11 13.29
N LYS A 3 13.54 6.04 13.78
CA LYS A 3 14.06 4.99 12.93
C LYS A 3 13.02 3.90 12.79
N LEU A 4 12.84 3.41 11.58
CA LEU A 4 12.01 2.24 11.36
C LEU A 4 12.76 0.99 11.78
N ASP A 5 12.06 0.08 12.45
CA ASP A 5 12.60 -1.21 12.85
C ASP A 5 12.33 -2.23 11.75
N PHE A 6 13.37 -2.56 11.00
CA PHE A 6 13.25 -3.53 9.92
C PHE A 6 13.36 -4.97 10.45
N PRO A 7 12.72 -5.93 9.78
CA PRO A 7 11.91 -5.75 8.57
C PRO A 7 10.58 -5.07 8.87
N ILE A 8 10.06 -4.33 7.90
CA ILE A 8 8.73 -3.72 7.99
C ILE A 8 7.76 -4.40 7.03
N LYS A 9 6.46 -4.25 7.30
CA LYS A 9 5.41 -4.69 6.39
C LYS A 9 4.93 -3.50 5.57
N LEU A 10 4.71 -3.74 4.29
CA LEU A 10 4.21 -2.73 3.36
C LEU A 10 3.03 -3.32 2.59
N PHE A 11 1.88 -2.62 2.67
CA PHE A 11 0.70 -2.96 1.89
C PHE A 11 0.77 -2.24 0.55
N VAL A 12 0.65 -2.98 -0.54
CA VAL A 12 0.66 -2.43 -1.90
C VAL A 12 -0.63 -2.80 -2.61
N TYR A 13 -1.21 -1.82 -3.30
CA TYR A 13 -2.53 -1.95 -3.94
C TYR A 13 -2.48 -1.68 -5.44
N GLY A 14 -1.31 -1.38 -5.99
CA GLY A 14 -1.15 -0.98 -7.38
C GLY A 14 -0.07 -1.76 -8.12
N THR A 15 0.78 -1.04 -8.84
CA THR A 15 1.75 -1.61 -9.77
C THR A 15 2.87 -2.43 -9.11
N LEU A 16 3.07 -2.28 -7.80
CA LEU A 16 4.05 -3.06 -7.04
C LEU A 16 3.59 -4.48 -6.71
N LYS A 17 2.29 -4.76 -6.85
CA LYS A 17 1.75 -6.11 -6.60
C LYS A 17 2.36 -7.12 -7.57
N ARG A 18 2.32 -8.41 -7.17
CA ARG A 18 2.71 -9.51 -8.06
C ARG A 18 1.95 -9.40 -9.38
N GLY A 19 2.67 -9.45 -10.49
CA GLY A 19 2.09 -9.27 -11.82
C GLY A 19 1.91 -7.82 -12.23
N GLY A 20 2.14 -6.86 -11.34
CA GLY A 20 2.07 -5.44 -11.65
C GLY A 20 3.28 -4.95 -12.45
N SER A 21 3.11 -3.82 -13.14
CA SER A 21 4.16 -3.28 -14.03
C SER A 21 5.44 -2.87 -13.31
N ASN A 22 5.37 -2.57 -12.01
CA ASN A 22 6.53 -2.17 -11.20
C ASN A 22 6.91 -3.23 -10.16
N HIS A 23 6.42 -4.46 -10.30
CA HIS A 23 6.76 -5.53 -9.35
C HIS A 23 8.27 -5.79 -9.29
N ASP A 24 9.00 -5.56 -10.38
CA ASP A 24 10.45 -5.69 -10.41
C ASP A 24 11.15 -4.77 -9.38
N VAL A 25 10.57 -3.60 -9.10
CA VAL A 25 11.08 -2.70 -8.05
C VAL A 25 10.94 -3.36 -6.68
N MET A 26 9.79 -4.02 -6.43
CA MET A 26 9.58 -4.77 -5.19
C MET A 26 10.62 -5.88 -5.03
N VAL A 27 10.91 -6.61 -6.10
CA VAL A 27 11.93 -7.68 -6.08
C VAL A 27 13.31 -7.10 -5.79
N ARG A 28 13.68 -6.01 -6.46
CA ARG A 28 14.98 -5.34 -6.23
C ARG A 28 15.12 -4.78 -4.82
N ALA A 29 14.00 -4.38 -4.23
CA ALA A 29 13.97 -3.91 -2.84
C ALA A 29 14.12 -5.05 -1.82
N GLY A 30 14.13 -6.30 -2.28
CA GLY A 30 14.21 -7.47 -1.41
C GLY A 30 12.88 -7.84 -0.75
N GLY A 31 11.77 -7.37 -1.31
CA GLY A 31 10.44 -7.61 -0.76
C GLY A 31 10.04 -9.08 -0.82
N THR A 32 9.49 -9.58 0.28
CA THR A 32 8.98 -10.95 0.38
C THR A 32 7.46 -10.89 0.54
N PHE A 33 6.75 -11.59 -0.33
CA PHE A 33 5.29 -11.67 -0.25
C PHE A 33 4.87 -12.42 1.02
N LEU A 34 3.96 -11.82 1.79
CA LEU A 34 3.41 -12.43 3.00
C LEU A 34 1.98 -12.94 2.78
N CYS A 35 1.09 -12.09 2.31
CA CYS A 35 -0.32 -12.46 2.15
C CYS A 35 -1.07 -11.45 1.29
N GLU A 36 -2.20 -11.87 0.76
CA GLU A 36 -3.20 -10.96 0.24
C GLU A 36 -4.01 -10.40 1.41
N ALA A 37 -4.35 -9.13 1.34
CA ALA A 37 -5.02 -8.44 2.43
C ALA A 37 -5.95 -7.35 1.91
N LYS A 38 -6.73 -6.79 2.82
CA LYS A 38 -7.60 -5.65 2.55
C LYS A 38 -7.51 -4.67 3.70
N THR A 39 -7.84 -3.41 3.43
CA THR A 39 -7.90 -2.40 4.49
C THR A 39 -8.96 -2.80 5.52
N ALA A 40 -8.67 -2.58 6.80
CA ALA A 40 -9.64 -2.87 7.87
C ALA A 40 -10.83 -1.91 7.80
N GLU A 41 -10.57 -0.65 7.44
CA GLU A 41 -11.62 0.36 7.27
C GLU A 41 -11.97 0.56 5.80
N LEU A 42 -13.15 1.14 5.56
CA LEU A 42 -13.55 1.54 4.22
C LEU A 42 -12.69 2.71 3.75
N ARG A 43 -12.07 2.57 2.59
CA ARG A 43 -11.20 3.57 1.96
C ARG A 43 -11.66 3.84 0.55
N LYS A 44 -11.25 4.97 0.00
CA LYS A 44 -11.57 5.36 -1.37
C LYS A 44 -10.35 5.13 -2.25
N LEU A 45 -10.45 4.16 -3.15
CA LEU A 45 -9.45 3.91 -4.18
C LEU A 45 -9.99 4.43 -5.51
N ILE A 46 -9.31 5.40 -6.09
CA ILE A 46 -9.66 5.98 -7.39
C ILE A 46 -8.66 5.44 -8.40
N VAL A 47 -9.20 4.83 -9.46
CA VAL A 47 -8.38 4.27 -10.53
C VAL A 47 -8.61 5.08 -11.80
N THR A 48 -7.52 5.68 -12.30
CA THR A 48 -7.46 6.26 -13.63
C THR A 48 -6.56 5.36 -14.47
N HIS A 49 -5.46 5.86 -15.00
CA HIS A 49 -4.41 4.99 -15.53
C HIS A 49 -3.52 4.42 -14.41
N LEU A 50 -3.58 5.04 -13.22
CA LEU A 50 -2.88 4.61 -12.00
C LEU A 50 -3.88 4.57 -10.85
N PRO A 51 -3.61 3.76 -9.81
CA PRO A 51 -4.45 3.73 -8.62
C PRO A 51 -4.02 4.81 -7.61
N PHE A 52 -5.02 5.44 -6.98
CA PHE A 52 -4.80 6.46 -5.95
C PHE A 52 -5.64 6.10 -4.72
N LEU A 53 -4.98 5.76 -3.63
CA LEU A 53 -5.64 5.46 -2.36
C LEU A 53 -5.72 6.72 -1.52
N CYS A 54 -6.95 7.10 -1.15
CA CYS A 54 -7.21 8.30 -0.35
C CYS A 54 -7.17 7.95 1.13
N ASP A 55 -6.54 8.81 1.93
CA ASP A 55 -6.53 8.70 3.37
C ASP A 55 -7.91 9.06 3.95
N GLY A 56 -8.22 8.53 5.11
CA GLY A 56 -9.48 8.80 5.79
C GLY A 56 -10.54 7.73 5.56
N HIS A 57 -11.52 7.71 6.44
CA HIS A 57 -12.66 6.80 6.35
C HIS A 57 -13.61 7.25 5.23
N ALA A 58 -14.00 6.33 4.38
CA ALA A 58 -14.87 6.61 3.25
C ALA A 58 -16.09 5.68 3.28
N PRO A 59 -17.26 6.14 3.80
CA PRO A 59 -18.45 5.31 3.89
C PRO A 59 -18.94 4.76 2.56
N ASP A 60 -18.65 5.46 1.45
CA ASP A 60 -18.97 5.04 0.09
C ASP A 60 -17.85 4.23 -0.58
N GLY A 61 -16.77 3.99 0.13
CA GLY A 61 -15.63 3.23 -0.37
C GLY A 61 -15.75 1.74 -0.10
N PHE A 62 -14.59 1.07 -0.12
CA PHE A 62 -14.49 -0.37 0.07
C PHE A 62 -13.37 -0.70 1.06
N GLN A 63 -13.38 -1.92 1.58
CA GLN A 63 -12.17 -2.52 2.09
C GLN A 63 -11.30 -2.81 0.86
N VAL A 64 -10.28 -1.99 0.65
CA VAL A 64 -9.45 -2.04 -0.56
C VAL A 64 -8.51 -3.22 -0.49
N GLU A 65 -8.48 -4.03 -1.55
CA GLU A 65 -7.67 -5.24 -1.63
C GLU A 65 -6.29 -4.97 -2.21
N GLY A 66 -5.31 -5.67 -1.66
CA GLY A 66 -3.94 -5.59 -2.10
C GLY A 66 -3.10 -6.72 -1.53
N GLU A 67 -1.80 -6.48 -1.42
CA GLU A 67 -0.84 -7.47 -0.95
C GLU A 67 0.09 -6.86 0.09
N ILE A 68 0.47 -7.68 1.08
CA ILE A 68 1.47 -7.28 2.08
C ILE A 68 2.79 -7.95 1.77
N PHE A 69 3.84 -7.14 1.70
CA PHE A 69 5.23 -7.58 1.53
C PHE A 69 6.05 -7.20 2.75
N GLU A 70 7.05 -7.99 3.03
CA GLU A 70 8.05 -7.66 4.04
C GLU A 70 9.26 -7.03 3.36
N ILE A 71 9.66 -5.84 3.82
CA ILE A 71 10.80 -5.10 3.29
C ILE A 71 11.95 -5.22 4.29
N PRO A 72 13.12 -5.74 3.87
CA PRO A 72 14.16 -6.14 4.82
C PRO A 72 14.96 -4.99 5.44
N ASP A 73 15.11 -3.87 4.72
CA ASP A 73 16.01 -2.80 5.14
C ASP A 73 15.64 -1.44 4.55
N ALA A 74 16.33 -0.41 5.05
CA ALA A 74 16.09 0.97 4.62
C ALA A 74 16.42 1.18 3.15
N GLN A 75 17.41 0.48 2.61
CA GLN A 75 17.80 0.61 1.21
C GLN A 75 16.69 0.14 0.28
N GLY A 76 16.06 -0.99 0.61
CA GLY A 76 14.90 -1.48 -0.13
C GLY A 76 13.72 -0.53 -0.06
N LEU A 77 13.44 0.01 1.12
CA LEU A 77 12.36 0.98 1.28
C LEU A 77 12.61 2.25 0.48
N ASP A 78 13.87 2.72 0.42
CA ASP A 78 14.23 3.91 -0.35
C ASP A 78 13.95 3.74 -1.85
N LEU A 79 14.15 2.56 -2.40
CA LEU A 79 13.81 2.28 -3.80
C LEU A 79 12.32 2.48 -4.05
N ILE A 80 11.49 1.97 -3.13
CA ILE A 80 10.03 2.06 -3.25
C ILE A 80 9.56 3.49 -3.00
N ASP A 81 10.09 4.16 -1.97
CA ASP A 81 9.78 5.56 -1.69
C ASP A 81 10.09 6.46 -2.87
N THR A 82 11.19 6.21 -3.55
CA THR A 82 11.58 6.99 -4.74
C THR A 82 10.58 6.79 -5.87
N LEU A 83 10.16 5.56 -6.12
CA LEU A 83 9.16 5.26 -7.13
C LEU A 83 7.83 5.94 -6.82
N GLU A 84 7.38 5.88 -5.57
CA GLU A 84 6.09 6.44 -5.14
C GLU A 84 6.14 7.96 -4.94
N GLY A 85 7.32 8.56 -4.87
CA GLY A 85 7.45 9.97 -4.58
C GLY A 85 6.98 10.33 -3.17
N ASN A 86 7.40 9.52 -2.17
CA ASN A 86 7.03 9.73 -0.78
C ASN A 86 7.42 11.14 -0.32
N GLY A 87 6.44 11.87 0.25
CA GLY A 87 6.62 13.25 0.68
C GLY A 87 6.28 14.28 -0.40
N SER A 88 6.08 13.85 -1.65
CA SER A 88 5.69 14.75 -2.76
C SER A 88 4.26 14.45 -3.23
N PHE A 89 4.01 13.22 -3.68
CA PHE A 89 2.70 12.76 -4.14
C PHE A 89 1.97 11.94 -3.10
N TYR A 90 2.71 11.04 -2.46
CA TYR A 90 2.19 10.09 -1.49
C TYR A 90 2.86 10.30 -0.15
N LEU A 91 2.15 9.92 0.90
CA LEU A 91 2.70 9.89 2.26
C LEU A 91 2.52 8.48 2.81
N ARG A 92 3.62 7.88 3.30
CA ARG A 92 3.55 6.60 3.99
C ARG A 92 2.95 6.78 5.37
N ARG A 93 1.96 5.94 5.69
CA ARG A 93 1.35 5.88 7.03
C ARG A 93 1.17 4.43 7.44
N LEU A 94 1.13 4.18 8.74
CA LEU A 94 0.70 2.90 9.28
C LEU A 94 -0.81 2.81 9.24
N ASP A 95 -1.32 1.62 8.91
CA ASP A 95 -2.75 1.34 8.92
C ASP A 95 -2.98 -0.13 9.27
N ASP A 96 -4.24 -0.47 9.51
CA ASP A 96 -4.66 -1.80 9.87
C ASP A 96 -5.23 -2.53 8.66
N PHE A 97 -4.86 -3.80 8.53
CA PHE A 97 -5.25 -4.65 7.40
C PHE A 97 -5.71 -6.01 7.92
N ILE A 98 -6.54 -6.68 7.13
CA ILE A 98 -7.04 -8.02 7.43
C ILE A 98 -6.70 -8.92 6.25
N GLU A 99 -6.20 -10.13 6.53
CA GLU A 99 -5.95 -11.10 5.46
C GLU A 99 -7.24 -11.46 4.72
N LEU A 100 -7.16 -11.68 3.42
CA LEU A 100 -8.36 -12.01 2.63
C LEU A 100 -8.97 -13.34 3.02
N ASP A 101 -8.14 -14.32 3.34
CA ASP A 101 -8.58 -15.70 3.56
C ASP A 101 -8.66 -16.08 5.04
N SER A 102 -8.46 -15.15 5.96
CA SER A 102 -8.49 -15.43 7.38
C SER A 102 -8.81 -14.15 8.16
N PRO A 103 -9.17 -14.27 9.46
CA PRO A 103 -9.41 -13.08 10.28
C PRO A 103 -8.14 -12.45 10.83
N ASN A 104 -6.95 -12.91 10.42
CA ASN A 104 -5.69 -12.37 10.93
C ASN A 104 -5.51 -10.91 10.55
N GLU A 105 -5.10 -10.12 11.55
CA GLU A 105 -4.88 -8.68 11.37
C GLU A 105 -3.39 -8.38 11.25
N HIS A 106 -3.08 -7.32 10.50
CA HIS A 106 -1.72 -6.84 10.30
C HIS A 106 -1.68 -5.33 10.42
N VAL A 107 -0.59 -4.81 10.96
CA VAL A 107 -0.26 -3.39 10.87
C VAL A 107 0.84 -3.27 9.83
N ALA A 108 0.63 -2.42 8.83
CA ALA A 108 1.58 -2.25 7.74
C ALA A 108 1.62 -0.79 7.29
N TRP A 109 2.72 -0.42 6.66
CA TRP A 109 2.85 0.88 6.01
C TRP A 109 2.10 0.85 4.68
N VAL A 110 1.58 2.00 4.28
CA VAL A 110 0.85 2.16 3.01
C VAL A 110 1.04 3.57 2.50
N TYR A 111 1.07 3.74 1.18
CA TYR A 111 1.18 5.06 0.56
C TYR A 111 -0.21 5.61 0.26
N TYR A 112 -0.56 6.72 0.91
CA TYR A 112 -1.78 7.46 0.64
C TYR A 112 -1.46 8.66 -0.23
N ILE A 113 -2.36 8.98 -1.17
CA ILE A 113 -2.23 10.22 -1.94
C ILE A 113 -2.49 11.42 -1.04
N MET A 114 -1.70 12.48 -1.23
CA MET A 114 -1.78 13.68 -0.38
C MET A 114 -2.87 14.65 -0.81
N CYS A 115 -3.48 14.45 -1.97
CA CYS A 115 -4.53 15.31 -2.52
C CYS A 115 -5.85 14.56 -2.56
N GLU A 116 -6.96 15.31 -2.50
CA GLU A 116 -8.26 14.72 -2.73
C GLU A 116 -8.42 14.33 -4.20
N MET A 117 -9.05 13.18 -4.42
CA MET A 117 -9.36 12.67 -5.74
C MET A 117 -10.86 12.44 -5.86
N ASN A 118 -11.41 12.80 -7.01
CA ASN A 118 -12.82 12.56 -7.32
C ASN A 118 -12.96 11.39 -8.29
N GLY A 119 -14.03 10.63 -8.16
CA GLY A 119 -14.32 9.51 -9.04
C GLY A 119 -15.06 8.40 -8.32
N GLU A 120 -15.37 7.35 -9.05
CA GLU A 120 -16.02 6.16 -8.50
C GLU A 120 -15.04 5.33 -7.71
N PRO A 121 -15.30 5.03 -6.42
CA PRO A 121 -14.42 4.16 -5.65
C PRO A 121 -14.37 2.76 -6.23
N GLN A 122 -13.20 2.16 -6.16
CA GLN A 122 -12.95 0.79 -6.62
C GLN A 122 -12.49 -0.07 -5.44
N LYS A 123 -12.70 -1.37 -5.55
CA LYS A 123 -12.29 -2.33 -4.53
C LYS A 123 -10.83 -2.73 -4.68
N SER A 124 -10.34 -2.75 -5.91
CA SER A 124 -8.96 -3.14 -6.24
C SER A 124 -8.52 -2.54 -7.57
N PHE A 125 -7.23 -2.56 -7.76
CA PHE A 125 -6.61 -2.13 -9.01
C PHE A 125 -6.38 -3.33 -9.91
#